data_53e3201ac677e283b86dc2777604b2b7
#
_entry.id   53e3201ac677e283b86dc2777604b2b7
#
_cell.length_a   1.000
_cell.length_b   1.000
_cell.length_c   1.000
_cell.angle_alpha   90.00
_cell.angle_beta   90.00
_cell.angle_gamma   90.00
#
_symmetry.space_group_name_H-M   'P 1'
#
loop_
_entity.id
_entity.type
_entity.pdbx_description
1 polymer ?
#
loop_
_entity_poly.entity_id
_entity_poly.type
_entity_poly.pdbx_seq_one_letter_code
_entity_poly.pdbx_strand_id
1 'polypeptide(L)'
;DYMKDQTGFLEIDAKHLKYVTNPTLGRIKNVSGEPKFMFTNEDTIKETYCLPEIQEAIESGEIQVTKVHKAYTFGRTTKTFDKYVKFFFQVKEEAEQTGNEGLRSLAKLMLNSLWGKLGQKSYAITEWVHTVEREHHLQRQFASGAFEMISCVPKTDSFIHYDYRIVHDFNNLQNTAVHIAAHVSTWGRVILHRKVLRHHGQRALYCDTDSAIIYLRKEDTMPFVGDNLGD
;
A
#
# COMPACT_ATOMS: atom_id res chain seq x y z
N ASP A 1 -19.34 14.38 -12.58
CA ASP A 1 -19.68 14.92 -11.25
C ASP A 1 -20.09 13.86 -10.20
N TYR A 2 -20.57 12.69 -10.63
CA TYR A 2 -20.98 11.62 -9.70
C TYR A 2 -19.81 11.02 -8.87
N MET A 3 -18.58 11.20 -9.30
CA MET A 3 -17.42 10.55 -8.67
C MET A 3 -16.66 11.43 -7.66
N LYS A 4 -16.93 12.73 -7.59
CA LYS A 4 -16.09 13.68 -6.83
C LYS A 4 -15.99 13.43 -5.32
N ASP A 5 -16.99 12.81 -4.71
CA ASP A 5 -17.03 12.57 -3.26
C ASP A 5 -17.13 11.09 -2.88
N GLN A 6 -16.92 10.19 -3.84
CA GLN A 6 -17.01 8.76 -3.61
C GLN A 6 -15.65 8.11 -3.41
N THR A 7 -15.62 7.14 -2.53
CA THR A 7 -14.48 6.23 -2.34
C THR A 7 -14.86 4.84 -2.83
N GLY A 8 -13.90 4.09 -3.34
CA GLY A 8 -14.17 2.75 -3.85
C GLY A 8 -13.13 2.27 -4.83
N PHE A 9 -13.51 1.25 -5.58
CA PHE A 9 -12.69 0.62 -6.60
C PHE A 9 -13.44 0.54 -7.92
N LEU A 10 -12.76 0.79 -9.02
CA LEU A 10 -13.30 0.61 -10.35
C LEU A 10 -12.38 -0.30 -11.18
N GLU A 11 -12.97 -1.28 -11.85
CA GLU A 11 -12.33 -2.01 -12.95
C GLU A 11 -12.63 -1.26 -14.24
N ILE A 12 -11.60 -0.70 -14.87
CA ILE A 12 -11.74 0.21 -16.02
C ILE A 12 -10.89 -0.24 -17.22
N ASP A 13 -11.37 0.15 -18.42
CA ASP A 13 -10.51 0.33 -19.59
C ASP A 13 -10.23 1.83 -19.72
N ALA A 14 -8.97 2.19 -19.89
CA ALA A 14 -8.54 3.58 -20.08
C ALA A 14 -7.46 3.68 -21.14
N LYS A 15 -7.35 4.87 -21.76
CA LYS A 15 -6.28 5.23 -22.70
C LYS A 15 -5.45 6.35 -22.12
N HIS A 16 -4.13 6.27 -22.27
CA HIS A 16 -3.27 7.43 -22.06
C HIS A 16 -3.52 8.47 -23.15
N LEU A 17 -3.66 9.72 -22.75
CA LEU A 17 -3.84 10.86 -23.64
C LEU A 17 -2.52 11.53 -24.02
N LYS A 18 -1.52 11.37 -23.17
CA LYS A 18 -0.18 11.94 -23.34
C LYS A 18 0.85 11.12 -22.58
N TYR A 19 2.11 11.24 -22.99
CA TYR A 19 3.23 10.74 -22.19
C TYR A 19 3.40 11.63 -20.95
N VAL A 20 3.54 11.01 -19.78
CA VAL A 20 3.87 11.67 -18.50
C VAL A 20 5.09 11.02 -17.87
N THR A 21 5.98 11.83 -17.32
CA THR A 21 7.22 11.33 -16.71
C THR A 21 6.94 10.45 -15.49
N ASN A 22 5.93 10.80 -14.70
CA ASN A 22 5.50 10.05 -13.52
C ASN A 22 4.00 9.76 -13.65
N PRO A 23 3.61 8.65 -14.28
CA PRO A 23 2.21 8.26 -14.38
C PRO A 23 1.56 8.05 -13.02
N THR A 24 0.32 8.47 -12.89
CA THR A 24 -0.46 8.29 -11.65
C THR A 24 -0.84 6.82 -11.45
N LEU A 25 -1.17 6.12 -12.54
CA LEU A 25 -1.64 4.74 -12.50
C LEU A 25 -0.49 3.77 -12.76
N GLY A 26 -0.28 2.87 -11.80
CA GLY A 26 0.65 1.75 -11.96
C GLY A 26 -0.09 0.44 -12.20
N ARG A 27 0.61 -0.57 -12.67
CA ARG A 27 0.08 -1.92 -12.90
C ARG A 27 1.09 -2.99 -12.56
N ILE A 28 0.60 -4.20 -12.28
CA ILE A 28 1.46 -5.34 -12.07
C ILE A 28 1.86 -5.91 -13.44
N LYS A 29 3.17 -5.99 -13.67
CA LYS A 29 3.77 -6.64 -14.84
C LYS A 29 4.64 -7.80 -14.41
N ASN A 30 4.66 -8.85 -15.23
CA ASN A 30 5.60 -9.93 -15.06
C ASN A 30 6.95 -9.50 -15.67
N VAL A 31 7.96 -9.34 -14.81
CA VAL A 31 9.33 -9.00 -15.21
C VAL A 31 10.23 -10.14 -14.82
N SER A 32 10.78 -10.86 -15.81
CA SER A 32 11.66 -12.03 -15.61
C SER A 32 11.04 -13.14 -14.75
N GLY A 33 9.72 -13.37 -14.89
CA GLY A 33 9.00 -14.41 -14.15
C GLY A 33 8.40 -13.95 -12.81
N GLU A 34 8.70 -12.73 -12.37
CA GLU A 34 8.18 -12.18 -11.11
C GLU A 34 7.20 -11.04 -11.34
N PRO A 35 6.07 -10.97 -10.58
CA PRO A 35 5.14 -9.88 -10.66
C PRO A 35 5.74 -8.63 -9.97
N LYS A 36 5.92 -7.55 -10.75
CA LYS A 36 6.41 -6.25 -10.25
C LYS A 36 5.38 -5.16 -10.52
N PHE A 37 5.15 -4.31 -9.52
CA PHE A 37 4.33 -3.12 -9.69
C PHE A 37 5.14 -2.03 -10.40
N MET A 38 4.63 -1.53 -11.52
CA MET A 38 5.32 -0.57 -12.37
C MET A 38 4.38 0.52 -12.84
N PHE A 39 4.88 1.75 -12.92
CA PHE A 39 4.21 2.87 -13.56
C PHE A 39 4.60 2.91 -15.03
N THR A 40 3.62 2.93 -15.93
CA THR A 40 3.87 2.86 -17.39
C THR A 40 2.91 3.75 -18.16
N ASN A 41 3.38 4.28 -19.29
CA ASN A 41 2.58 5.05 -20.25
C ASN A 41 2.11 4.13 -21.39
N GLU A 42 1.43 3.03 -21.07
CA GLU A 42 0.89 2.17 -22.12
C GLU A 42 -0.37 2.75 -22.73
N ASP A 43 -0.56 2.55 -24.03
CA ASP A 43 -1.68 3.12 -24.77
C ASP A 43 -3.05 2.68 -24.25
N THR A 44 -3.13 1.47 -23.67
CA THR A 44 -4.36 0.94 -23.11
C THR A 44 -4.11 0.30 -21.77
N ILE A 45 -4.95 0.65 -20.80
CA ILE A 45 -4.93 0.10 -19.44
C ILE A 45 -6.24 -0.67 -19.23
N LYS A 46 -6.15 -1.87 -18.70
CA LYS A 46 -7.29 -2.64 -18.19
C LYS A 46 -6.93 -3.21 -16.83
N GLU A 47 -7.41 -2.56 -15.77
CA GLU A 47 -7.07 -2.92 -14.38
C GLU A 47 -8.12 -2.40 -13.39
N THR A 48 -7.97 -2.82 -12.13
CA THR A 48 -8.76 -2.31 -11.00
C THR A 48 -7.95 -1.33 -10.19
N TYR A 49 -8.48 -0.14 -10.00
CA TYR A 49 -7.85 0.95 -9.26
C TYR A 49 -8.74 1.49 -8.16
N CYS A 50 -8.12 2.13 -7.15
CA CYS A 50 -8.87 2.96 -6.22
C CYS A 50 -9.38 4.22 -6.94
N LEU A 51 -10.59 4.63 -6.59
CA LEU A 51 -11.24 5.78 -7.24
C LEU A 51 -10.44 7.10 -7.16
N PRO A 52 -9.79 7.45 -6.03
CA PRO A 52 -8.99 8.69 -5.96
C PRO A 52 -7.83 8.76 -6.96
N GLU A 53 -7.16 7.65 -7.28
CA GLU A 53 -6.07 7.66 -8.26
C GLU A 53 -6.58 7.78 -9.71
N ILE A 54 -7.76 7.20 -10.01
CA ILE A 54 -8.42 7.41 -11.31
C ILE A 54 -8.82 8.89 -11.47
N GLN A 55 -9.39 9.48 -10.42
CA GLN A 55 -9.77 10.89 -10.42
C GLN A 55 -8.56 11.79 -10.66
N GLU A 56 -7.44 11.53 -9.96
CA GLU A 56 -6.20 12.27 -10.17
C GLU A 56 -5.66 12.15 -11.59
N ALA A 57 -5.67 10.94 -12.15
CA ALA A 57 -5.21 10.70 -13.52
C ALA A 57 -6.09 11.42 -14.58
N ILE A 58 -7.40 11.51 -14.35
CA ILE A 58 -8.33 12.26 -15.20
C ILE A 58 -8.11 13.77 -15.04
N GLU A 59 -8.02 14.28 -13.80
CA GLU A 59 -7.84 15.71 -13.50
C GLU A 59 -6.50 16.25 -14.02
N SER A 60 -5.46 15.42 -14.02
CA SER A 60 -4.15 15.76 -14.60
C SER A 60 -4.13 15.68 -16.15
N GLY A 61 -5.22 15.20 -16.75
CA GLY A 61 -5.31 15.01 -18.20
C GLY A 61 -4.40 13.89 -18.70
N GLU A 62 -4.09 12.92 -17.87
CA GLU A 62 -3.22 11.79 -18.20
C GLU A 62 -3.96 10.71 -18.97
N ILE A 63 -5.18 10.40 -18.52
CA ILE A 63 -5.99 9.32 -19.08
C ILE A 63 -7.41 9.77 -19.46
N GLN A 64 -8.01 8.95 -20.32
CA GLN A 64 -9.45 8.94 -20.58
C GLN A 64 -9.98 7.53 -20.28
N VAL A 65 -10.91 7.43 -19.36
CA VAL A 65 -11.64 6.18 -19.10
C VAL A 65 -12.58 5.94 -20.29
N THR A 66 -12.44 4.79 -20.93
CA THR A 66 -13.24 4.39 -22.09
C THR A 66 -14.38 3.46 -21.71
N LYS A 67 -14.19 2.67 -20.65
CA LYS A 67 -15.19 1.74 -20.15
C LYS A 67 -15.01 1.49 -18.66
N VAL A 68 -16.13 1.35 -17.94
CA VAL A 68 -16.19 0.85 -16.58
C VAL A 68 -16.82 -0.56 -16.62
N HIS A 69 -16.09 -1.56 -16.13
CA HIS A 69 -16.55 -2.95 -16.10
C HIS A 69 -17.27 -3.26 -14.80
N LYS A 70 -16.64 -2.86 -13.68
CA LYS A 70 -17.18 -3.05 -12.33
C LYS A 70 -16.91 -1.82 -11.47
N ALA A 71 -17.84 -1.54 -10.58
CA ALA A 71 -17.72 -0.48 -9.58
C ALA A 71 -18.05 -1.04 -8.19
N TYR A 72 -17.21 -0.74 -7.23
CA TYR A 72 -17.40 -1.04 -5.83
C TYR A 72 -17.24 0.26 -5.04
N THR A 73 -18.33 0.88 -4.66
CA THR A 73 -18.31 2.20 -4.01
C THR A 73 -18.79 2.12 -2.57
N PHE A 74 -18.20 2.95 -1.71
CA PHE A 74 -18.55 3.05 -0.30
C PHE A 74 -19.49 4.25 -0.09
N GLY A 75 -20.72 3.96 0.36
CA GLY A 75 -21.72 5.01 0.56
C GLY A 75 -21.59 5.81 1.85
N ARG A 76 -20.67 5.42 2.75
CA ARG A 76 -20.41 6.11 4.01
C ARG A 76 -18.93 6.13 4.33
N THR A 77 -18.46 7.28 4.80
CA THR A 77 -17.11 7.46 5.34
C THR A 77 -17.20 7.77 6.83
N THR A 78 -16.24 7.27 7.60
CA THR A 78 -16.13 7.56 9.03
C THR A 78 -14.69 7.94 9.37
N LYS A 79 -14.53 8.76 10.42
CA LYS A 79 -13.20 9.12 10.94
C LYS A 79 -12.73 8.12 12.02
N THR A 80 -12.84 6.83 11.73
CA THR A 80 -12.60 5.76 12.70
C THR A 80 -11.23 5.84 13.36
N PHE A 81 -10.20 6.20 12.60
CA PHE A 81 -8.81 6.24 13.08
C PHE A 81 -8.34 7.65 13.50
N ASP A 82 -9.17 8.68 13.42
CA ASP A 82 -8.78 10.06 13.69
C ASP A 82 -8.14 10.23 15.09
N LYS A 83 -8.76 9.68 16.13
CA LYS A 83 -8.23 9.76 17.50
C LYS A 83 -6.90 9.03 17.65
N TYR A 84 -6.76 7.86 17.02
CA TYR A 84 -5.53 7.06 17.06
C TYR A 84 -4.38 7.81 16.38
N VAL A 85 -4.62 8.29 15.16
CA VAL A 85 -3.60 9.02 14.39
C VAL A 85 -3.16 10.28 15.11
N LYS A 86 -4.10 11.11 15.60
CA LYS A 86 -3.78 12.34 16.35
C LYS A 86 -3.00 12.07 17.61
N PHE A 87 -3.37 11.04 18.38
CA PHE A 87 -2.66 10.68 19.60
C PHE A 87 -1.20 10.29 19.32
N PHE A 88 -0.95 9.37 18.41
CA PHE A 88 0.42 8.94 18.13
C PHE A 88 1.23 10.00 17.40
N PHE A 89 0.60 10.86 16.62
CA PHE A 89 1.26 12.00 16.01
C PHE A 89 1.74 12.98 17.08
N GLN A 90 0.88 13.35 18.03
CA GLN A 90 1.25 14.19 19.17
C GLN A 90 2.38 13.57 19.99
N VAL A 91 2.30 12.29 20.33
CA VAL A 91 3.39 11.58 21.04
C VAL A 91 4.71 11.65 20.27
N LYS A 92 4.66 11.53 18.94
CA LYS A 92 5.85 11.65 18.08
C LYS A 92 6.45 13.06 18.16
N GLU A 93 5.63 14.12 18.08
CA GLU A 93 6.08 15.52 18.16
C GLU A 93 6.68 15.84 19.53
N GLU A 94 6.01 15.45 20.62
CA GLU A 94 6.51 15.64 21.99
C GLU A 94 7.84 14.90 22.22
N ALA A 95 7.97 13.68 21.69
CA ALA A 95 9.21 12.92 21.77
C ALA A 95 10.36 13.57 20.98
N GLU A 96 10.07 14.18 19.84
CA GLU A 96 11.04 14.92 19.03
C GLU A 96 11.52 16.18 19.77
N GLN A 97 10.60 16.95 20.37
CA GLN A 97 10.94 18.14 21.15
C GLN A 97 11.76 17.83 22.41
N THR A 98 11.53 16.68 23.03
CA THR A 98 12.26 16.25 24.24
C THR A 98 13.52 15.42 23.93
N GLY A 99 13.82 15.17 22.65
CA GLY A 99 14.98 14.35 22.22
C GLY A 99 14.84 12.87 22.58
N ASN A 100 13.61 12.38 22.83
CA ASN A 100 13.38 10.96 23.16
C ASN A 100 13.19 10.12 21.89
N GLU A 101 14.32 9.71 21.28
CA GLU A 101 14.35 8.94 20.04
C GLU A 101 13.63 7.57 20.15
N GLY A 102 13.67 6.93 21.32
CA GLY A 102 12.97 5.67 21.55
C GLY A 102 11.45 5.81 21.44
N LEU A 103 10.89 6.83 22.11
CA LEU A 103 9.46 7.12 22.08
C LEU A 103 9.02 7.61 20.69
N ARG A 104 9.84 8.44 20.04
CA ARG A 104 9.62 8.89 18.66
C ARG A 104 9.51 7.71 17.68
N SER A 105 10.46 6.78 17.78
CA SER A 105 10.48 5.57 16.93
C SER A 105 9.28 4.66 17.19
N LEU A 106 8.87 4.50 18.45
CA LEU A 106 7.68 3.74 18.81
C LEU A 106 6.41 4.37 18.23
N ALA A 107 6.24 5.68 18.40
CA ALA A 107 5.07 6.40 17.86
C ALA A 107 5.00 6.29 16.32
N LYS A 108 6.14 6.42 15.63
CA LYS A 108 6.25 6.21 14.17
C LYS A 108 5.86 4.78 13.79
N LEU A 109 6.33 3.78 14.54
CA LEU A 109 5.96 2.38 14.32
C LEU A 109 4.45 2.16 14.47
N MET A 110 3.83 2.73 15.50
CA MET A 110 2.39 2.61 15.73
C MET A 110 1.58 3.24 14.59
N LEU A 111 1.95 4.41 14.10
CA LEU A 111 1.32 5.07 12.95
C LEU A 111 1.41 4.21 11.68
N ASN A 112 2.58 3.68 11.39
CA ASN A 112 2.81 2.92 10.16
C ASN A 112 2.23 1.50 10.21
N SER A 113 2.23 0.85 11.36
CA SER A 113 1.76 -0.52 11.49
C SER A 113 0.24 -0.66 11.43
N LEU A 114 -0.52 0.38 11.75
CA LEU A 114 -1.99 0.33 11.72
C LEU A 114 -2.53 -0.09 10.35
N TRP A 115 -2.19 0.65 9.31
CA TRP A 115 -2.69 0.37 7.96
C TRP A 115 -2.06 -0.90 7.38
N GLY A 116 -0.79 -1.18 7.68
CA GLY A 116 -0.11 -2.41 7.28
C GLY A 116 -0.79 -3.65 7.86
N LYS A 117 -1.22 -3.58 9.12
CA LYS A 117 -1.97 -4.66 9.77
C LYS A 117 -3.31 -4.93 9.08
N LEU A 118 -4.01 -3.89 8.64
CA LEU A 118 -5.28 -4.03 7.91
C LEU A 118 -5.09 -4.67 6.51
N GLY A 119 -3.93 -4.49 5.89
CA GLY A 119 -3.56 -5.10 4.61
C GLY A 119 -2.81 -6.43 4.72
N GLN A 120 -2.56 -6.90 5.94
CA GLN A 120 -1.79 -8.12 6.15
C GLN A 120 -2.52 -9.34 5.56
N LYS A 121 -1.77 -10.14 4.81
CA LYS A 121 -2.27 -11.45 4.38
C LYS A 121 -2.41 -12.35 5.60
N SER A 122 -3.62 -12.84 5.85
CA SER A 122 -3.96 -13.59 7.06
C SER A 122 -3.79 -15.11 6.92
N TYR A 123 -3.44 -15.59 5.75
CA TYR A 123 -3.41 -17.02 5.44
C TYR A 123 -2.01 -17.65 5.51
N ALA A 124 -0.97 -16.88 5.76
CA ALA A 124 0.37 -17.42 5.99
C ALA A 124 0.66 -17.49 7.48
N ILE A 125 0.93 -18.67 7.98
CA ILE A 125 1.36 -18.92 9.35
C ILE A 125 2.86 -19.19 9.31
N THR A 126 3.61 -18.45 10.11
CA THR A 126 5.03 -18.68 10.33
C THR A 126 5.24 -19.33 11.69
N GLU A 127 5.89 -20.48 11.72
CA GLU A 127 6.10 -21.24 12.94
C GLU A 127 7.53 -21.80 13.03
N TRP A 128 8.10 -21.71 14.23
CA TRP A 128 9.37 -22.35 14.58
C TRP A 128 9.07 -23.66 15.31
N VAL A 129 9.43 -24.77 14.67
CA VAL A 129 9.16 -26.10 15.18
C VAL A 129 10.44 -26.70 15.74
N HIS A 130 10.37 -27.18 16.99
CA HIS A 130 11.50 -27.77 17.71
C HIS A 130 11.16 -29.12 18.35
N THR A 131 9.92 -29.59 18.20
CA THR A 131 9.49 -30.88 18.76
C THR A 131 9.07 -31.84 17.63
N VAL A 132 9.42 -33.08 17.78
CA VAL A 132 9.07 -34.16 16.83
C VAL A 132 7.54 -34.30 16.72
N GLU A 133 6.83 -34.15 17.83
CA GLU A 133 5.35 -34.24 17.87
C GLU A 133 4.71 -33.16 16.99
N ARG A 134 5.21 -31.91 17.10
CA ARG A 134 4.68 -30.79 16.31
C ARG A 134 5.01 -30.94 14.84
N GLU A 135 6.21 -31.40 14.52
CA GLU A 135 6.62 -31.69 13.16
C GLU A 135 5.73 -32.78 12.54
N HIS A 136 5.52 -33.90 13.23
CA HIS A 136 4.62 -34.97 12.77
C HIS A 136 3.18 -34.47 12.60
N HIS A 137 2.72 -33.56 13.48
CA HIS A 137 1.40 -32.95 13.30
C HIS A 137 1.33 -32.15 12.00
N LEU A 138 2.28 -31.25 11.74
CA LEU A 138 2.33 -30.48 10.51
C LEU A 138 2.42 -31.36 9.26
N GLN A 139 3.28 -32.35 9.28
CA GLN A 139 3.41 -33.31 8.17
C GLN A 139 2.09 -34.01 7.86
N ARG A 140 1.32 -34.44 8.89
CA ARG A 140 -0.02 -35.00 8.69
C ARG A 140 -1.00 -34.01 8.07
N GLN A 141 -0.96 -32.75 8.50
CA GLN A 141 -1.83 -31.69 7.95
C GLN A 141 -1.47 -31.37 6.48
N PHE A 142 -0.19 -31.37 6.12
CA PHE A 142 0.25 -31.25 4.75
C PHE A 142 -0.16 -32.44 3.89
N ALA A 143 0.03 -33.65 4.39
CA ALA A 143 -0.35 -34.88 3.69
C ALA A 143 -1.86 -34.99 3.47
N SER A 144 -2.68 -34.49 4.40
CA SER A 144 -4.14 -34.47 4.25
C SER A 144 -4.66 -33.36 3.33
N GLY A 145 -3.81 -32.41 2.90
CA GLY A 145 -4.21 -31.25 2.14
C GLY A 145 -4.93 -30.17 2.94
N ALA A 146 -4.99 -30.30 4.29
CA ALA A 146 -5.55 -29.28 5.16
C ALA A 146 -4.66 -28.03 5.24
N PHE A 147 -3.34 -28.23 5.15
CA PHE A 147 -2.35 -27.18 5.10
C PHE A 147 -1.58 -27.24 3.78
N GLU A 148 -1.23 -26.07 3.25
CA GLU A 148 -0.36 -25.94 2.09
C GLU A 148 0.98 -25.33 2.55
N MET A 149 2.06 -26.06 2.33
CA MET A 149 3.41 -25.60 2.66
C MET A 149 3.84 -24.52 1.67
N ILE A 150 4.33 -23.40 2.20
CA ILE A 150 4.93 -22.31 1.41
C ILE A 150 6.45 -22.43 1.45
N SER A 151 7.02 -22.61 2.64
CA SER A 151 8.44 -22.87 2.81
C SER A 151 8.71 -23.76 4.02
N CYS A 152 9.84 -24.49 3.97
CA CYS A 152 10.36 -25.29 5.07
C CYS A 152 11.87 -25.15 5.07
N VAL A 153 12.43 -24.48 6.08
CA VAL A 153 13.85 -24.16 6.15
C VAL A 153 14.43 -24.62 7.47
N PRO A 154 15.28 -25.67 7.52
CA PRO A 154 16.06 -25.98 8.70
C PRO A 154 16.99 -24.80 9.04
N LYS A 155 16.93 -24.33 10.28
CA LYS A 155 17.76 -23.22 10.77
C LYS A 155 18.90 -23.67 11.65
N THR A 156 18.66 -24.72 12.43
CA THR A 156 19.64 -25.40 13.26
C THR A 156 19.30 -26.89 13.30
N ASP A 157 20.14 -27.70 13.94
CA ASP A 157 19.86 -29.15 14.16
C ASP A 157 18.60 -29.39 14.98
N SER A 158 18.08 -28.38 15.68
CA SER A 158 16.94 -28.49 16.60
C SER A 158 15.72 -27.66 16.20
N PHE A 159 15.84 -26.77 15.19
CA PHE A 159 14.76 -25.88 14.80
C PHE A 159 14.53 -25.88 13.29
N ILE A 160 13.28 -26.07 12.92
CA ILE A 160 12.79 -25.95 11.54
C ILE A 160 11.81 -24.80 11.48
N HIS A 161 11.99 -23.92 10.50
CA HIS A 161 11.10 -22.80 10.23
C HIS A 161 10.13 -23.21 9.12
N TYR A 162 8.85 -23.20 9.43
CA TYR A 162 7.76 -23.48 8.49
C TYR A 162 6.97 -22.21 8.20
N ASP A 163 6.73 -21.95 6.90
CA ASP A 163 5.69 -21.05 6.43
C ASP A 163 4.64 -21.87 5.72
N TYR A 164 3.39 -21.76 6.13
CA TYR A 164 2.29 -22.54 5.55
C TYR A 164 0.97 -21.76 5.62
N ARG A 165 -0.03 -22.23 4.90
CA ARG A 165 -1.39 -21.70 4.98
C ARG A 165 -2.39 -22.83 5.21
N ILE A 166 -3.49 -22.50 5.89
CA ILE A 166 -4.63 -23.39 6.08
C ILE A 166 -5.48 -23.31 4.80
N VAL A 167 -5.69 -24.45 4.15
CA VAL A 167 -6.55 -24.54 2.97
C VAL A 167 -8.00 -24.45 3.44
N HIS A 168 -8.82 -23.62 2.81
CA HIS A 168 -10.23 -23.39 3.15
C HIS A 168 -10.53 -22.62 4.45
N ASP A 169 -9.56 -21.99 5.08
CA ASP A 169 -9.84 -21.09 6.21
C ASP A 169 -10.25 -19.68 5.73
N PHE A 170 -11.53 -19.55 5.40
CA PHE A 170 -12.13 -18.24 5.08
C PHE A 170 -12.35 -17.35 6.31
N ASN A 171 -12.20 -17.89 7.53
CA ASN A 171 -12.44 -17.15 8.77
C ASN A 171 -11.27 -16.21 9.13
N ASN A 172 -10.11 -16.38 8.53
CA ASN A 172 -8.94 -15.53 8.74
C ASN A 172 -9.09 -14.10 8.18
N LEU A 173 -10.16 -13.79 7.45
CA LEU A 173 -10.43 -12.46 6.95
C LEU A 173 -11.05 -11.51 7.99
N GLN A 174 -11.39 -11.99 9.18
CA GLN A 174 -12.12 -11.21 10.19
C GLN A 174 -11.38 -9.97 10.70
N ASN A 175 -10.05 -9.96 10.64
CA ASN A 175 -9.22 -8.87 11.15
C ASN A 175 -8.51 -8.07 10.07
N THR A 176 -8.90 -8.22 8.80
CA THR A 176 -8.29 -7.49 7.69
C THR A 176 -9.30 -6.54 7.05
N ALA A 177 -8.81 -5.39 6.63
CA ALA A 177 -9.58 -4.39 5.90
C ALA A 177 -8.72 -3.86 4.73
N VAL A 178 -8.45 -4.78 3.78
CA VAL A 178 -7.56 -4.53 2.63
C VAL A 178 -7.95 -3.27 1.86
N HIS A 179 -9.27 -3.00 1.77
CA HIS A 179 -9.78 -1.78 1.14
C HIS A 179 -9.30 -0.51 1.85
N ILE A 180 -9.20 -0.49 3.18
CA ILE A 180 -8.66 0.67 3.92
C ILE A 180 -7.16 0.80 3.65
N ALA A 181 -6.40 -0.31 3.75
CA ALA A 181 -4.96 -0.30 3.48
C ALA A 181 -4.64 0.19 2.05
N ALA A 182 -5.41 -0.28 1.06
CA ALA A 182 -5.28 0.17 -0.33
C ALA A 182 -5.55 1.67 -0.48
N HIS A 183 -6.60 2.20 0.16
CA HIS A 183 -6.90 3.63 0.11
C HIS A 183 -5.84 4.49 0.80
N VAL A 184 -5.25 4.05 1.92
CA VAL A 184 -4.16 4.76 2.58
C VAL A 184 -2.96 4.90 1.64
N SER A 185 -2.53 3.79 1.01
CA SER A 185 -1.44 3.81 0.02
C SER A 185 -1.77 4.66 -1.20
N THR A 186 -3.00 4.57 -1.69
CA THR A 186 -3.49 5.39 -2.81
C THR A 186 -3.45 6.87 -2.48
N TRP A 187 -3.95 7.28 -1.31
CA TRP A 187 -3.93 8.69 -0.91
C TRP A 187 -2.51 9.22 -0.73
N GLY A 188 -1.56 8.42 -0.21
CA GLY A 188 -0.15 8.78 -0.18
C GLY A 188 0.37 9.15 -1.57
N ARG A 189 0.14 8.27 -2.55
CA ARG A 189 0.54 8.53 -3.96
C ARG A 189 -0.16 9.73 -4.58
N VAL A 190 -1.47 9.85 -4.39
CA VAL A 190 -2.26 10.98 -4.93
C VAL A 190 -1.79 12.31 -4.35
N ILE A 191 -1.52 12.40 -3.06
CA ILE A 191 -1.03 13.62 -2.42
C ILE A 191 0.37 13.97 -2.95
N LEU A 192 1.28 12.98 -3.01
CA LEU A 192 2.61 13.17 -3.58
C LEU A 192 2.53 13.66 -5.04
N HIS A 193 1.65 13.06 -5.84
CA HIS A 193 1.45 13.48 -7.23
C HIS A 193 0.92 14.91 -7.31
N ARG A 194 -0.15 15.25 -6.60
CA ARG A 194 -0.77 16.59 -6.62
C ARG A 194 0.16 17.69 -6.14
N LYS A 195 0.88 17.46 -5.04
CA LYS A 195 1.71 18.48 -4.42
C LYS A 195 3.08 18.61 -5.06
N VAL A 196 3.64 17.52 -5.59
CA VAL A 196 5.03 17.45 -6.01
C VAL A 196 5.19 17.03 -7.47
N LEU A 197 4.80 15.80 -7.82
CA LEU A 197 5.19 15.20 -9.10
C LEU A 197 4.52 15.87 -10.30
N ARG A 198 3.29 16.32 -10.15
CA ARG A 198 2.55 17.04 -11.19
C ARG A 198 3.24 18.33 -11.63
N HIS A 199 3.94 19.00 -10.70
CA HIS A 199 4.60 20.29 -10.90
C HIS A 199 6.10 20.16 -11.17
N HIS A 200 6.75 19.19 -10.52
CA HIS A 200 8.21 19.04 -10.51
C HIS A 200 8.68 17.66 -11.01
N GLY A 201 7.79 16.84 -11.54
CA GLY A 201 8.09 15.43 -11.86
C GLY A 201 9.22 15.22 -12.85
N GLN A 202 9.46 16.17 -13.77
CA GLN A 202 10.63 16.12 -14.68
C GLN A 202 11.97 16.31 -13.96
N ARG A 203 11.95 16.79 -12.72
CA ARG A 203 13.10 17.03 -11.86
C ARG A 203 13.16 16.09 -10.66
N ALA A 204 12.24 15.12 -10.57
CA ALA A 204 12.27 14.10 -9.55
C ALA A 204 13.42 13.13 -9.84
N LEU A 205 14.32 13.03 -8.88
CA LEU A 205 15.46 12.12 -8.94
C LEU A 205 15.13 10.76 -8.31
N TYR A 206 14.25 10.77 -7.31
CA TYR A 206 13.82 9.58 -6.59
C TYR A 206 12.45 9.82 -5.96
N CYS A 207 11.63 8.78 -5.93
CA CYS A 207 10.34 8.76 -5.24
C CYS A 207 10.19 7.46 -4.47
N ASP A 208 9.65 7.54 -3.26
CA ASP A 208 9.32 6.38 -2.45
C ASP A 208 8.01 6.65 -1.69
N THR A 209 6.99 5.89 -1.99
CA THR A 209 5.66 5.85 -1.37
C THR A 209 4.99 7.23 -1.25
N ASP A 210 5.47 8.08 -0.34
CA ASP A 210 4.93 9.40 0.04
C ASP A 210 6.01 10.50 0.06
N SER A 211 7.20 10.21 -0.46
CA SER A 211 8.32 11.15 -0.52
C SER A 211 8.97 11.25 -1.89
N ALA A 212 9.59 12.38 -2.19
CA ALA A 212 10.37 12.58 -3.40
C ALA A 212 11.62 13.42 -3.13
N ILE A 213 12.70 13.10 -3.85
CA ILE A 213 13.89 13.94 -3.94
C ILE A 213 13.83 14.68 -5.27
N ILE A 214 13.80 16.01 -5.22
CA ILE A 214 13.68 16.87 -6.39
C ILE A 214 14.93 17.73 -6.53
N TYR A 215 15.41 17.89 -7.78
CA TYR A 215 16.42 18.88 -8.11
C TYR A 215 15.76 20.23 -8.38
N LEU A 216 16.08 21.23 -7.59
CA LEU A 216 15.62 22.62 -7.78
C LEU A 216 16.81 23.52 -8.07
N ARG A 217 16.62 24.44 -9.04
CA ARG A 217 17.55 25.55 -9.30
C ARG A 217 17.24 26.69 -8.35
N LYS A 218 18.15 27.66 -8.22
CA LYS A 218 17.96 28.82 -7.33
C LYS A 218 16.73 29.67 -7.71
N GLU A 219 16.38 29.72 -8.97
CA GLU A 219 15.23 30.45 -9.52
C GLU A 219 13.90 29.70 -9.44
N ASP A 220 13.93 28.41 -9.10
CA ASP A 220 12.72 27.60 -9.02
C ASP A 220 11.94 27.89 -7.73
N THR A 221 10.62 27.89 -7.85
CA THR A 221 9.76 27.99 -6.68
C THR A 221 9.84 26.70 -5.86
N MET A 222 10.09 26.84 -4.57
CA MET A 222 10.06 25.70 -3.65
C MET A 222 8.64 25.11 -3.61
N PRO A 223 8.51 23.77 -3.68
CA PRO A 223 7.25 23.13 -3.35
C PRO A 223 6.78 23.54 -1.94
N PHE A 224 5.50 23.48 -1.73
CA PHE A 224 4.94 23.71 -0.39
C PHE A 224 5.47 22.64 0.55
N VAL A 225 6.19 23.09 1.58
CA VAL A 225 6.71 22.25 2.68
C VAL A 225 6.39 22.95 4.00
N GLY A 226 6.00 22.18 5.00
CA GLY A 226 5.65 22.71 6.31
C GLY A 226 5.80 21.65 7.40
N ASP A 227 5.53 22.06 8.63
CA ASP A 227 5.72 21.22 9.82
C ASP A 227 4.44 20.49 10.25
N ASN A 228 3.32 20.76 9.59
CA ASN A 228 2.05 20.14 9.95
C ASN A 228 1.82 18.81 9.21
N LEU A 229 0.94 17.98 9.78
CA LEU A 229 0.54 16.73 9.17
C LEU A 229 -0.14 16.98 7.81
N GLY A 230 0.50 16.54 6.74
CA GLY A 230 -0.01 16.67 5.37
C GLY A 230 0.58 17.85 4.58
N ASP A 231 1.53 18.60 5.14
CA ASP A 231 2.31 19.61 4.43
C ASP A 231 3.40 19.00 3.55
#